data_000b27a1b0e99c56431df4821715a9da
#
_entry.id   000b27a1b0e99c56431df4821715a9da
#
_cell.length_a   1.000
_cell.length_b   1.000
_cell.length_c   1.000
_cell.angle_alpha   90.00
_cell.angle_beta   90.00
_cell.angle_gamma   90.00
#
_symmetry.space_group_name_H-M   'P 1'
#
loop_
_entity.id
_entity.type
_entity.pdbx_description
1 polymer ?
#
loop_
_entity_poly.entity_id
_entity_poly.type
_entity_poly.pdbx_seq_one_letter_code
_entity_poly.pdbx_strand_id
1 'polypeptide(L)'
;MRILQSKDREKILSIDFIEQRLSKNIPDKIWLHRCNSKQRLAIFHNKYYGVEIDIIYHDNLKKFESSHDPEDPESNNLEQIFRYYAENKLTNKMWLDFKNLSAKNQHESEEALSKLIDKYGIYQKNIIIESKDWRALRYYKDSGYQTSYYFPYYRKEQLNDVLKKDVEEILQSGNANYISFYYEYYNFIKELNIPNEIKLLTWADGSRWHEIAYLNKFHEIMNDKDLVVILSKETKDWR
;
A
#
# COMPACT_ATOMS: atom_id res chain seq x y z
N MET A 1 -23.41 29.63 26.69
CA MET A 1 -22.13 29.40 25.94
C MET A 1 -21.34 28.32 26.67
N ARG A 2 -21.34 27.07 26.21
CA ARG A 2 -20.56 26.00 26.85
C ARG A 2 -19.09 26.24 26.53
N ILE A 3 -18.26 26.38 27.55
CA ILE A 3 -16.80 26.40 27.41
C ILE A 3 -16.38 24.99 27.05
N LEU A 4 -15.90 24.81 25.82
CA LEU A 4 -15.30 23.54 25.37
C LEU A 4 -14.15 23.16 26.33
N GLN A 5 -14.17 21.92 26.83
CA GLN A 5 -13.14 21.44 27.71
C GLN A 5 -11.78 21.40 26.95
N SER A 6 -10.67 21.53 27.66
CA SER A 6 -9.32 21.61 27.03
C SER A 6 -9.03 20.47 26.07
N LYS A 7 -9.53 19.26 26.37
CA LYS A 7 -9.42 18.09 25.49
C LYS A 7 -10.14 18.23 24.14
N ASP A 8 -11.26 18.94 24.11
CA ASP A 8 -12.00 19.19 22.86
C ASP A 8 -11.32 20.26 22.01
N ARG A 9 -10.61 21.22 22.63
CA ARG A 9 -9.79 22.20 21.92
C ARG A 9 -8.54 21.58 21.30
N GLU A 10 -7.85 20.70 22.01
CA GLU A 10 -6.70 19.94 21.43
C GLU A 10 -7.14 19.05 20.26
N LYS A 11 -8.36 18.48 20.36
CA LYS A 11 -8.95 17.66 19.30
C LYS A 11 -9.22 18.47 18.03
N ILE A 12 -9.81 19.66 18.16
CA ILE A 12 -10.12 20.55 17.04
C ILE A 12 -8.81 21.06 16.39
N LEU A 13 -7.87 21.53 17.22
CA LEU A 13 -6.57 22.04 16.72
C LEU A 13 -5.73 20.98 15.99
N SER A 14 -5.83 19.72 16.43
CA SER A 14 -5.07 18.62 15.77
C SER A 14 -5.72 18.16 14.47
N ILE A 15 -7.05 18.18 14.37
CA ILE A 15 -7.79 17.91 13.13
C ILE A 15 -7.50 19.01 12.12
N ASP A 16 -7.68 20.28 12.49
CA ASP A 16 -7.38 21.43 11.63
C ASP A 16 -5.93 21.45 11.15
N PHE A 17 -4.99 21.06 11.99
CA PHE A 17 -3.56 21.00 11.62
C PHE A 17 -3.27 19.93 10.59
N ILE A 18 -3.89 18.75 10.71
CA ILE A 18 -3.75 17.66 9.73
C ILE A 18 -4.45 18.04 8.43
N GLU A 19 -5.68 18.54 8.50
CA GLU A 19 -6.45 18.96 7.32
C GLU A 19 -5.74 20.07 6.55
N GLN A 20 -5.21 21.10 7.20
CA GLN A 20 -4.46 22.16 6.55
C GLN A 20 -3.14 21.69 5.92
N ARG A 21 -2.44 20.76 6.56
CA ARG A 21 -1.19 20.23 6.01
C ARG A 21 -1.44 19.29 4.83
N LEU A 22 -2.44 18.43 4.91
CA LEU A 22 -2.76 17.47 3.86
C LEU A 22 -3.54 18.09 2.71
N SER A 23 -4.28 19.17 2.93
CA SER A 23 -4.99 19.88 1.84
C SER A 23 -4.09 20.71 0.94
N LYS A 24 -2.90 21.12 1.41
CA LYS A 24 -1.98 22.00 0.67
C LYS A 24 -0.75 21.32 0.10
N ASN A 25 -0.22 20.28 0.78
CA ASN A 25 0.93 19.49 0.31
C ASN A 25 0.90 18.13 0.99
N ILE A 26 0.27 17.16 0.36
CA ILE A 26 0.33 15.77 0.84
C ILE A 26 1.77 15.29 0.73
N PRO A 27 2.42 14.87 1.83
CA PRO A 27 3.80 14.37 1.77
C PRO A 27 3.93 13.18 0.82
N ASP A 28 5.04 13.08 0.08
CA ASP A 28 5.32 11.99 -0.87
C ASP A 28 5.22 10.59 -0.25
N LYS A 29 5.40 10.50 1.07
CA LYS A 29 5.24 9.27 1.85
C LYS A 29 3.77 8.80 1.96
N ILE A 30 2.78 9.68 1.77
CA ILE A 30 1.36 9.33 1.86
C ILE A 30 0.83 8.99 0.48
N TRP A 31 0.38 7.74 0.31
CA TRP A 31 -0.21 7.24 -0.92
C TRP A 31 -1.70 6.98 -0.76
N LEU A 32 -2.43 7.09 -1.86
CA LEU A 32 -3.87 6.80 -1.88
C LEU A 32 -4.12 5.30 -1.75
N HIS A 33 -4.91 4.90 -0.76
CA HIS A 33 -5.34 3.53 -0.54
C HIS A 33 -6.54 3.14 -1.42
N ARG A 34 -6.53 1.92 -2.00
CA ARG A 34 -7.63 1.36 -2.81
C ARG A 34 -8.02 2.20 -4.02
N CYS A 35 -7.05 2.60 -4.81
CA CYS A 35 -7.29 3.28 -6.09
C CYS A 35 -7.73 2.29 -7.18
N ASN A 36 -8.76 1.48 -6.91
CA ASN A 36 -9.17 0.31 -7.70
C ASN A 36 -9.96 0.63 -8.96
N SER A 37 -10.01 1.90 -9.39
CA SER A 37 -10.73 2.27 -10.61
C SER A 37 -10.07 3.44 -11.34
N LYS A 38 -10.26 3.48 -12.65
CA LYS A 38 -9.87 4.61 -13.49
C LYS A 38 -10.46 5.93 -12.99
N GLN A 39 -11.71 5.93 -12.55
CA GLN A 39 -12.40 7.11 -12.05
C GLN A 39 -11.73 7.65 -10.79
N ARG A 40 -11.34 6.76 -9.88
CA ARG A 40 -10.65 7.16 -8.66
C ARG A 40 -9.25 7.70 -8.96
N LEU A 41 -8.51 7.07 -9.88
CA LEU A 41 -7.23 7.58 -10.34
C LEU A 41 -7.37 8.97 -10.99
N ALA A 42 -8.40 9.18 -11.82
CA ALA A 42 -8.67 10.46 -12.47
C ALA A 42 -8.88 11.62 -11.47
N ILE A 43 -9.51 11.33 -10.34
CA ILE A 43 -9.78 12.34 -9.28
C ILE A 43 -8.52 12.69 -8.49
N PHE A 44 -7.62 11.70 -8.24
CA PHE A 44 -6.61 11.82 -7.19
C PHE A 44 -5.16 11.79 -7.68
N HIS A 45 -4.88 11.42 -8.94
CA HIS A 45 -3.51 11.28 -9.44
C HIS A 45 -2.61 12.50 -9.21
N ASN A 46 -3.17 13.69 -9.19
CA ASN A 46 -2.43 14.95 -8.98
C ASN A 46 -2.26 15.35 -7.51
N LYS A 47 -2.85 14.60 -6.58
CA LYS A 47 -2.80 14.88 -5.14
C LYS A 47 -1.83 13.98 -4.39
N TYR A 48 -1.60 12.77 -4.88
CA TYR A 48 -0.79 11.76 -4.22
C TYR A 48 0.42 11.39 -5.09
N TYR A 49 1.56 11.19 -4.44
CA TYR A 49 2.77 10.72 -5.11
C TYR A 49 2.63 9.29 -5.64
N GLY A 50 1.89 8.45 -4.92
CA GLY A 50 1.61 7.08 -5.31
C GLY A 50 0.19 6.65 -4.96
N VAL A 51 -0.22 5.53 -5.52
CA VAL A 51 -1.51 4.90 -5.31
C VAL A 51 -1.34 3.40 -5.02
N GLU A 52 -2.20 2.86 -4.18
CA GLU A 52 -2.30 1.42 -3.99
C GLU A 52 -3.56 0.91 -4.71
N ILE A 53 -3.43 -0.27 -5.32
CA ILE A 53 -4.45 -0.92 -6.14
C ILE A 53 -4.48 -2.39 -5.73
N ASP A 54 -5.63 -2.85 -5.22
CA ASP A 54 -5.88 -4.27 -5.02
C ASP A 54 -6.00 -4.97 -6.38
N ILE A 55 -5.32 -6.10 -6.60
CA ILE A 55 -5.41 -6.85 -7.85
C ILE A 55 -5.63 -8.34 -7.61
N ILE A 56 -6.42 -8.95 -8.51
CA ILE A 56 -6.71 -10.38 -8.55
C ILE A 56 -6.45 -10.87 -9.98
N TYR A 57 -5.64 -11.93 -10.14
CA TYR A 57 -5.41 -12.54 -11.44
C TYR A 57 -6.40 -13.67 -11.68
N HIS A 58 -7.05 -13.65 -12.85
CA HIS A 58 -7.98 -14.69 -13.31
C HIS A 58 -7.29 -15.57 -14.34
N ASP A 59 -6.88 -16.79 -13.95
CA ASP A 59 -6.12 -17.73 -14.79
C ASP A 59 -6.85 -18.10 -16.09
N ASN A 60 -8.18 -18.23 -16.03
CA ASN A 60 -9.02 -18.57 -17.17
C ASN A 60 -9.17 -17.43 -18.19
N LEU A 61 -9.10 -16.17 -17.74
CA LEU A 61 -9.23 -14.97 -18.57
C LEU A 61 -7.89 -14.36 -18.96
N LYS A 62 -6.81 -14.76 -18.29
CA LYS A 62 -5.47 -14.16 -18.39
C LYS A 62 -5.49 -12.63 -18.17
N LYS A 63 -6.32 -12.18 -17.23
CA LYS A 63 -6.57 -10.77 -16.93
C LYS A 63 -6.47 -10.48 -15.44
N PHE A 64 -6.14 -9.21 -15.12
CA PHE A 64 -6.18 -8.69 -13.78
C PHE A 64 -7.47 -7.90 -13.54
N GLU A 65 -8.23 -8.30 -12.55
CA GLU A 65 -9.26 -7.49 -11.93
C GLU A 65 -8.60 -6.51 -10.94
N SER A 66 -9.11 -5.27 -10.86
CA SER A 66 -8.69 -4.28 -9.86
C SER A 66 -9.79 -4.10 -8.81
N SER A 67 -9.83 -5.01 -7.84
CA SER A 67 -10.83 -5.05 -6.77
C SER A 67 -10.24 -5.66 -5.50
N HIS A 68 -10.74 -5.22 -4.32
CA HIS A 68 -10.35 -5.83 -3.05
C HIS A 68 -10.96 -7.23 -2.88
N ASP A 69 -12.21 -7.38 -3.25
CA ASP A 69 -12.94 -8.65 -3.26
C ASP A 69 -13.33 -8.96 -4.70
N PRO A 70 -13.32 -10.24 -5.12
CA PRO A 70 -13.71 -10.60 -6.49
C PRO A 70 -15.12 -10.09 -6.84
N GLU A 71 -15.22 -9.27 -7.88
CA GLU A 71 -16.49 -8.70 -8.35
C GLU A 71 -16.71 -9.08 -9.81
N ASP A 72 -16.29 -8.20 -10.72
CA ASP A 72 -16.46 -8.37 -12.17
C ASP A 72 -15.17 -7.95 -12.89
N PRO A 73 -14.36 -8.92 -13.37
CA PRO A 73 -13.09 -8.65 -14.04
C PRO A 73 -13.23 -7.89 -15.37
N GLU A 74 -14.42 -7.81 -15.95
CA GLU A 74 -14.65 -7.04 -17.18
C GLU A 74 -14.93 -5.55 -16.87
N SER A 75 -15.60 -5.25 -15.77
CA SER A 75 -15.90 -3.86 -15.37
C SER A 75 -14.75 -3.20 -14.58
N ASN A 76 -14.08 -3.97 -13.74
CA ASN A 76 -13.00 -3.50 -12.87
C ASN A 76 -11.68 -4.19 -13.25
N ASN A 77 -11.00 -3.73 -14.30
CA ASN A 77 -9.75 -4.34 -14.69
C ASN A 77 -8.56 -3.35 -14.67
N LEU A 78 -7.40 -3.89 -14.33
CA LEU A 78 -6.16 -3.14 -14.21
C LEU A 78 -5.77 -2.45 -15.54
N GLU A 79 -6.11 -3.05 -16.67
CA GLU A 79 -5.80 -2.49 -17.99
C GLU A 79 -6.47 -1.12 -18.22
N GLN A 80 -7.67 -0.90 -17.67
CA GLN A 80 -8.34 0.41 -17.77
C GLN A 80 -7.60 1.49 -16.98
N ILE A 81 -7.03 1.11 -15.83
CA ILE A 81 -6.21 2.00 -15.01
C ILE A 81 -4.90 2.33 -15.74
N PHE A 82 -4.22 1.32 -16.28
CA PHE A 82 -2.95 1.50 -16.99
C PHE A 82 -3.11 2.30 -18.27
N ARG A 83 -4.21 2.09 -19.02
CA ARG A 83 -4.54 2.91 -20.18
C ARG A 83 -4.71 4.36 -19.80
N TYR A 84 -5.50 4.65 -18.77
CA TYR A 84 -5.70 6.02 -18.29
C TYR A 84 -4.38 6.67 -17.85
N TYR A 85 -3.55 5.90 -17.14
CA TYR A 85 -2.23 6.34 -16.71
C TYR A 85 -1.36 6.76 -17.89
N ALA A 86 -1.29 5.95 -18.94
CA ALA A 86 -0.51 6.24 -20.15
C ALA A 86 -1.06 7.43 -20.95
N GLU A 87 -2.38 7.46 -21.20
CA GLU A 87 -3.05 8.52 -21.96
C GLU A 87 -2.85 9.89 -21.31
N ASN A 88 -2.78 9.95 -19.97
CA ASN A 88 -2.59 11.18 -19.22
C ASN A 88 -1.12 11.43 -18.82
N LYS A 89 -0.17 10.60 -19.26
CA LYS A 89 1.27 10.71 -18.99
C LYS A 89 1.56 10.82 -17.48
N LEU A 90 0.86 10.03 -16.67
CA LEU A 90 1.02 10.05 -15.23
C LEU A 90 2.38 9.46 -14.81
N THR A 91 2.86 9.87 -13.65
CA THR A 91 4.15 9.44 -13.09
C THR A 91 4.03 8.89 -11.67
N ASN A 92 2.81 8.76 -11.17
CA ASN A 92 2.56 8.21 -9.83
C ASN A 92 3.21 6.83 -9.68
N LYS A 93 3.74 6.53 -8.50
CA LYS A 93 4.11 5.17 -8.17
C LYS A 93 2.87 4.34 -7.88
N MET A 94 2.96 3.03 -8.10
CA MET A 94 1.87 2.09 -7.90
C MET A 94 2.31 0.97 -6.96
N TRP A 95 1.48 0.70 -5.96
CA TRP A 95 1.59 -0.47 -5.11
C TRP A 95 0.44 -1.40 -5.46
N LEU A 96 0.76 -2.54 -6.08
CA LEU A 96 -0.21 -3.56 -6.48
C LEU A 96 -0.29 -4.62 -5.38
N ASP A 97 -1.35 -4.58 -4.57
CA ASP A 97 -1.65 -5.58 -3.56
C ASP A 97 -2.27 -6.81 -4.23
N PHE A 98 -1.44 -7.80 -4.52
CA PHE A 98 -1.79 -8.98 -5.30
C PHE A 98 -2.40 -10.07 -4.40
N LYS A 99 -3.75 -10.09 -4.34
CA LYS A 99 -4.52 -10.88 -3.38
C LYS A 99 -4.35 -12.38 -3.52
N ASN A 100 -4.23 -12.89 -4.75
CA ASN A 100 -4.17 -14.33 -5.03
C ASN A 100 -2.86 -14.80 -5.69
N LEU A 101 -1.79 -14.02 -5.61
CA LEU A 101 -0.47 -14.47 -6.04
C LEU A 101 -0.06 -15.74 -5.32
N SER A 102 0.42 -16.72 -6.07
CA SER A 102 0.87 -18.01 -5.56
C SER A 102 1.87 -18.66 -6.53
N ALA A 103 2.53 -19.74 -6.09
CA ALA A 103 3.39 -20.54 -6.96
C ALA A 103 2.68 -21.11 -8.21
N LYS A 104 1.34 -21.21 -8.18
CA LYS A 104 0.56 -21.73 -9.32
C LYS A 104 0.43 -20.74 -10.46
N ASN A 105 0.29 -19.45 -10.15
CA ASN A 105 0.02 -18.42 -11.15
C ASN A 105 1.14 -17.40 -11.34
N GLN A 106 2.24 -17.48 -10.58
CA GLN A 106 3.33 -16.50 -10.61
C GLN A 106 3.90 -16.24 -12.00
N HIS A 107 4.07 -17.29 -12.82
CA HIS A 107 4.62 -17.16 -14.18
C HIS A 107 3.65 -16.50 -15.14
N GLU A 108 2.43 -17.02 -15.22
CA GLU A 108 1.42 -16.52 -16.15
C GLU A 108 0.96 -15.10 -15.79
N SER A 109 0.82 -14.82 -14.50
CA SER A 109 0.43 -13.49 -14.04
C SER A 109 1.54 -12.45 -14.27
N GLU A 110 2.82 -12.82 -14.07
CA GLU A 110 3.93 -11.93 -14.37
C GLU A 110 4.01 -11.62 -15.87
N GLU A 111 3.91 -12.64 -16.72
CA GLU A 111 3.89 -12.46 -18.17
C GLU A 111 2.73 -11.55 -18.63
N ALA A 112 1.54 -11.74 -18.06
CA ALA A 112 0.40 -10.89 -18.33
C ALA A 112 0.60 -9.45 -17.87
N LEU A 113 1.20 -9.24 -16.69
CA LEU A 113 1.51 -7.91 -16.17
C LEU A 113 2.58 -7.21 -17.01
N SER A 114 3.66 -7.91 -17.37
CA SER A 114 4.74 -7.38 -18.22
C SER A 114 4.20 -6.94 -19.59
N LYS A 115 3.32 -7.73 -20.20
CA LYS A 115 2.64 -7.33 -21.46
C LYS A 115 1.82 -6.05 -21.32
N LEU A 116 1.13 -5.86 -20.19
CA LEU A 116 0.39 -4.62 -19.92
C LEU A 116 1.33 -3.43 -19.72
N ILE A 117 2.42 -3.62 -18.98
CA ILE A 117 3.44 -2.60 -18.73
C ILE A 117 4.07 -2.14 -20.05
N ASP A 118 4.49 -3.08 -20.90
CA ASP A 118 5.07 -2.78 -22.21
C ASP A 118 4.08 -2.08 -23.13
N LYS A 119 2.83 -2.58 -23.18
CA LYS A 119 1.76 -2.01 -23.99
C LYS A 119 1.49 -0.54 -23.68
N TYR A 120 1.57 -0.17 -22.40
CA TYR A 120 1.23 1.18 -21.94
C TYR A 120 2.46 2.03 -21.59
N GLY A 121 3.68 1.52 -21.78
CA GLY A 121 4.92 2.26 -21.53
C GLY A 121 5.08 2.64 -20.05
N ILE A 122 4.63 1.78 -19.14
CA ILE A 122 4.71 2.04 -17.69
C ILE A 122 6.12 1.68 -17.22
N TYR A 123 6.70 2.54 -16.40
CA TYR A 123 8.04 2.28 -15.86
C TYR A 123 7.96 1.26 -14.71
N GLN A 124 8.42 0.03 -14.97
CA GLN A 124 8.36 -1.11 -14.05
C GLN A 124 8.86 -0.81 -12.63
N LYS A 125 9.93 0.00 -12.50
CA LYS A 125 10.49 0.38 -11.18
C LYS A 125 9.58 1.30 -10.36
N ASN A 126 8.51 1.83 -10.96
CA ASN A 126 7.47 2.56 -10.24
C ASN A 126 6.42 1.63 -9.62
N ILE A 127 6.55 0.30 -9.83
CA ILE A 127 5.57 -0.68 -9.36
C ILE A 127 6.16 -1.49 -8.21
N ILE A 128 5.41 -1.56 -7.12
CA ILE A 128 5.63 -2.48 -6.00
C ILE A 128 4.60 -3.60 -6.13
N ILE A 129 5.05 -4.85 -6.18
CA ILE A 129 4.18 -6.04 -6.11
C ILE A 129 4.16 -6.54 -4.69
N GLU A 130 2.99 -6.61 -4.10
CA GLU A 130 2.81 -7.11 -2.76
C GLU A 130 2.08 -8.44 -2.73
N SER A 131 2.48 -9.33 -1.84
CA SER A 131 1.76 -10.58 -1.58
C SER A 131 2.06 -11.17 -0.20
N LYS A 132 1.13 -12.01 0.27
CA LYS A 132 1.33 -12.91 1.41
C LYS A 132 2.27 -14.08 1.06
N ASP A 133 2.23 -14.55 -0.19
CA ASP A 133 3.12 -15.60 -0.68
C ASP A 133 4.49 -15.01 -1.05
N TRP A 134 5.34 -14.86 -0.02
CA TRP A 134 6.68 -14.32 -0.16
C TRP A 134 7.59 -15.15 -1.09
N ARG A 135 7.28 -16.45 -1.28
CA ARG A 135 8.05 -17.31 -2.19
C ARG A 135 7.75 -16.98 -3.64
N ALA A 136 6.48 -16.72 -3.95
CA ALA A 136 6.06 -16.29 -5.28
C ALA A 136 6.57 -14.88 -5.65
N LEU A 137 6.83 -14.01 -4.65
CA LEU A 137 7.45 -12.71 -4.87
C LEU A 137 8.84 -12.82 -5.51
N ARG A 138 9.58 -13.89 -5.27
CA ARG A 138 10.89 -14.11 -5.87
C ARG A 138 10.86 -13.98 -7.38
N TYR A 139 9.86 -14.57 -8.01
CA TYR A 139 9.73 -14.53 -9.46
C TYR A 139 9.57 -13.10 -9.99
N TYR A 140 8.74 -12.28 -9.34
CA TYR A 140 8.57 -10.87 -9.68
C TYR A 140 9.85 -10.05 -9.43
N LYS A 141 10.54 -10.32 -8.34
CA LYS A 141 11.81 -9.65 -8.04
C LYS A 141 12.87 -9.97 -9.08
N ASP A 142 13.02 -11.23 -9.48
CA ASP A 142 13.97 -11.66 -10.52
C ASP A 142 13.61 -11.06 -11.89
N SER A 143 12.34 -10.78 -12.16
CA SER A 143 11.87 -10.03 -13.34
C SER A 143 12.08 -8.51 -13.23
N GLY A 144 12.60 -7.99 -12.12
CA GLY A 144 13.00 -6.58 -11.96
C GLY A 144 11.97 -5.68 -11.26
N TYR A 145 10.89 -6.23 -10.73
CA TYR A 145 9.92 -5.47 -9.93
C TYR A 145 10.46 -5.17 -8.52
N GLN A 146 9.94 -4.12 -7.91
CA GLN A 146 10.02 -3.95 -6.46
C GLN A 146 8.98 -4.86 -5.80
N THR A 147 9.33 -5.52 -4.71
CA THR A 147 8.46 -6.51 -4.06
C THR A 147 8.25 -6.19 -2.59
N SER A 148 7.04 -6.44 -2.09
CA SER A 148 6.65 -6.24 -0.69
C SER A 148 6.06 -7.51 -0.09
N TYR A 149 6.59 -7.93 1.05
CA TYR A 149 5.95 -8.97 1.84
C TYR A 149 4.81 -8.36 2.66
N TYR A 150 3.58 -8.84 2.43
CA TYR A 150 2.43 -8.48 3.26
C TYR A 150 2.49 -9.25 4.58
N PHE A 151 2.71 -8.53 5.70
CA PHE A 151 2.64 -9.10 7.04
C PHE A 151 1.17 -9.33 7.42
N PRO A 152 0.74 -10.61 7.57
CA PRO A 152 -0.67 -10.93 7.80
C PRO A 152 -1.20 -10.39 9.12
N TYR A 153 -2.53 -10.45 9.27
CA TYR A 153 -3.18 -10.13 10.53
C TYR A 153 -2.93 -11.24 11.57
N TYR A 154 -2.43 -10.83 12.73
CA TYR A 154 -2.21 -11.70 13.88
C TYR A 154 -2.93 -11.16 15.12
N ARG A 155 -3.41 -12.06 15.99
CA ARG A 155 -3.88 -11.66 17.32
C ARG A 155 -2.67 -11.28 18.18
N LYS A 156 -2.88 -10.43 19.18
CA LYS A 156 -1.81 -9.95 20.05
C LYS A 156 -0.97 -11.07 20.67
N GLU A 157 -1.61 -12.18 21.03
CA GLU A 157 -0.96 -13.34 21.66
C GLU A 157 -0.06 -14.12 20.69
N GLN A 158 -0.24 -13.93 19.39
CA GLN A 158 0.58 -14.54 18.34
C GLN A 158 1.83 -13.72 18.01
N LEU A 159 1.89 -12.46 18.46
CA LEU A 159 3.05 -11.57 18.28
C LEU A 159 4.13 -11.94 19.30
N ASN A 160 4.85 -13.03 19.06
CA ASN A 160 5.82 -13.63 19.97
C ASN A 160 7.18 -13.86 19.26
N ASP A 161 8.16 -14.36 19.99
CA ASP A 161 9.51 -14.55 19.47
C ASP A 161 9.59 -15.62 18.35
N VAL A 162 8.67 -16.58 18.32
CA VAL A 162 8.61 -17.56 17.21
C VAL A 162 8.22 -16.85 15.94
N LEU A 163 7.14 -16.05 15.96
CA LEU A 163 6.72 -15.27 14.81
C LEU A 163 7.80 -14.28 14.37
N LYS A 164 8.54 -13.64 15.32
CA LYS A 164 9.67 -12.77 14.99
C LYS A 164 10.69 -13.50 14.12
N LYS A 165 11.13 -14.68 14.55
CA LYS A 165 12.09 -15.51 13.80
C LYS A 165 11.59 -15.86 12.41
N ASP A 166 10.34 -16.32 12.31
CA ASP A 166 9.75 -16.68 11.02
C ASP A 166 9.74 -15.49 10.05
N VAL A 167 9.38 -14.30 10.55
CA VAL A 167 9.37 -13.08 9.72
C VAL A 167 10.79 -12.65 9.35
N GLU A 168 11.74 -12.70 10.27
CA GLU A 168 13.14 -12.41 10.00
C GLU A 168 13.72 -13.33 8.93
N GLU A 169 13.42 -14.65 8.97
CA GLU A 169 13.81 -15.60 7.92
C GLU A 169 13.20 -15.25 6.56
N ILE A 170 11.91 -14.86 6.52
CA ILE A 170 11.26 -14.38 5.30
C ILE A 170 12.00 -13.17 4.73
N LEU A 171 12.31 -12.18 5.56
CA LEU A 171 12.99 -10.97 5.13
C LEU A 171 14.43 -11.23 4.68
N GLN A 172 15.14 -12.14 5.36
CA GLN A 172 16.50 -12.56 5.01
C GLN A 172 16.55 -13.40 3.71
N SER A 173 15.42 -13.98 3.27
CA SER A 173 15.35 -14.72 2.00
C SER A 173 15.72 -13.88 0.77
N GLY A 174 15.68 -12.55 0.90
CA GLY A 174 15.95 -11.62 -0.18
C GLY A 174 14.83 -11.53 -1.22
N ASN A 175 13.64 -12.08 -0.97
CA ASN A 175 12.50 -12.06 -1.91
C ASN A 175 11.70 -10.74 -1.87
N ALA A 176 11.89 -9.92 -0.85
CA ALA A 176 11.20 -8.66 -0.67
C ALA A 176 12.17 -7.47 -0.56
N ASN A 177 11.77 -6.32 -1.07
CA ASN A 177 12.41 -5.02 -0.86
C ASN A 177 11.73 -4.25 0.28
N TYR A 178 10.49 -4.62 0.57
CA TYR A 178 9.65 -3.98 1.58
C TYR A 178 8.93 -5.04 2.42
N ILE A 179 8.53 -4.64 3.63
CA ILE A 179 7.50 -5.30 4.42
C ILE A 179 6.36 -4.31 4.66
N SER A 180 5.13 -4.73 4.36
CA SER A 180 3.94 -3.95 4.67
C SER A 180 3.19 -4.53 5.84
N PHE A 181 2.59 -3.69 6.65
CA PHE A 181 1.90 -4.12 7.87
C PHE A 181 0.82 -3.13 8.30
N TYR A 182 -0.16 -3.65 9.02
CA TYR A 182 -1.14 -2.82 9.70
C TYR A 182 -0.47 -1.98 10.80
N TYR A 183 -0.74 -0.70 10.86
CA TYR A 183 -0.02 0.29 11.68
C TYR A 183 0.11 -0.08 13.17
N GLU A 184 -0.82 -0.85 13.72
CA GLU A 184 -0.76 -1.31 15.12
C GLU A 184 0.42 -2.25 15.39
N TYR A 185 0.95 -2.90 14.35
CA TYR A 185 2.13 -3.77 14.46
C TYR A 185 3.45 -3.01 14.40
N TYR A 186 3.42 -1.69 14.26
CA TYR A 186 4.65 -0.89 14.09
C TYR A 186 5.72 -1.20 15.13
N ASN A 187 5.37 -1.25 16.44
CA ASN A 187 6.34 -1.55 17.49
C ASN A 187 6.92 -2.96 17.34
N PHE A 188 6.07 -3.96 17.06
CA PHE A 188 6.52 -5.34 16.82
C PHE A 188 7.47 -5.41 15.62
N ILE A 189 7.16 -4.74 14.52
CA ILE A 189 8.00 -4.71 13.33
C ILE A 189 9.35 -4.02 13.62
N LYS A 190 9.36 -2.94 14.40
CA LYS A 190 10.61 -2.25 14.77
C LYS A 190 11.51 -3.06 15.72
N GLU A 191 10.99 -4.10 16.35
CA GLU A 191 11.77 -5.03 17.17
C GLU A 191 12.40 -6.18 16.35
N LEU A 192 12.03 -6.34 15.07
CA LEU A 192 12.62 -7.33 14.19
C LEU A 192 14.03 -6.93 13.75
N ASN A 193 14.88 -7.93 13.53
CA ASN A 193 16.19 -7.73 12.90
C ASN A 193 16.03 -7.64 11.37
N ILE A 194 15.56 -6.49 10.90
CA ILE A 194 15.27 -6.23 9.48
C ILE A 194 16.57 -5.87 8.75
N PRO A 195 16.91 -6.51 7.61
CA PRO A 195 18.01 -6.08 6.76
C PRO A 195 17.90 -4.59 6.35
N ASN A 196 19.00 -3.86 6.36
CA ASN A 196 19.03 -2.39 6.16
C ASN A 196 18.44 -1.95 4.81
N GLU A 197 18.50 -2.79 3.80
CA GLU A 197 17.97 -2.56 2.46
C GLU A 197 16.44 -2.66 2.38
N ILE A 198 15.79 -3.33 3.36
CA ILE A 198 14.34 -3.48 3.40
C ILE A 198 13.72 -2.23 4.03
N LYS A 199 12.72 -1.68 3.36
CA LYS A 199 11.96 -0.53 3.84
C LYS A 199 10.54 -0.92 4.26
N LEU A 200 9.93 -0.04 5.06
CA LEU A 200 8.65 -0.29 5.71
C LEU A 200 7.53 0.40 4.94
N LEU A 201 6.41 -0.30 4.78
CA LEU A 201 5.17 0.23 4.27
C LEU A 201 4.08 -0.01 5.33
N THR A 202 3.12 0.89 5.48
CA THR A 202 2.04 0.70 6.45
C THR A 202 0.69 1.22 5.96
N TRP A 203 -0.35 0.69 6.55
CA TRP A 203 -1.73 1.04 6.27
C TRP A 203 -2.60 1.01 7.53
N ALA A 204 -3.77 1.66 7.48
CA ALA A 204 -4.78 1.65 8.52
C ALA A 204 -6.17 1.50 7.93
N ASP A 205 -7.09 0.93 8.69
CA ASP A 205 -8.48 0.85 8.30
C ASP A 205 -9.16 2.22 8.37
N GLY A 206 -9.86 2.57 7.29
CA GLY A 206 -10.66 3.77 7.23
C GLY A 206 -9.87 5.07 7.38
N SER A 207 -10.54 6.07 7.99
CA SER A 207 -9.98 7.41 8.28
C SER A 207 -9.32 7.50 9.65
N ARG A 208 -8.88 6.39 10.22
CA ARG A 208 -8.39 6.34 11.61
C ARG A 208 -7.18 7.22 11.90
N TRP A 209 -6.41 7.58 10.88
CA TRP A 209 -5.30 8.54 11.03
C TRP A 209 -5.74 9.91 11.59
N HIS A 210 -7.05 10.23 11.57
CA HIS A 210 -7.61 11.48 12.10
C HIS A 210 -8.07 11.36 13.56
N GLU A 211 -8.10 10.15 14.14
CA GLU A 211 -8.47 9.98 15.54
C GLU A 211 -7.29 10.36 16.44
N ILE A 212 -7.55 11.11 17.52
CA ILE A 212 -6.49 11.60 18.43
C ILE A 212 -5.62 10.48 18.99
N ALA A 213 -6.23 9.33 19.28
CA ALA A 213 -5.49 8.16 19.76
C ALA A 213 -4.39 7.70 18.77
N TYR A 214 -4.57 7.99 17.47
CA TYR A 214 -3.65 7.62 16.40
C TYR A 214 -2.68 8.75 16.02
N LEU A 215 -2.93 9.99 16.41
CA LEU A 215 -2.11 11.12 16.03
C LEU A 215 -0.66 11.01 16.48
N ASN A 216 -0.43 10.63 17.74
CA ASN A 216 0.93 10.46 18.26
C ASN A 216 1.65 9.32 17.51
N LYS A 217 0.95 8.21 17.25
CA LYS A 217 1.51 7.11 16.45
C LYS A 217 1.74 7.53 15.01
N PHE A 218 0.84 8.30 14.41
CA PHE A 218 1.02 8.84 13.07
C PHE A 218 2.25 9.75 12.96
N HIS A 219 2.47 10.63 13.94
CA HIS A 219 3.68 11.45 13.98
C HIS A 219 4.96 10.64 14.13
N GLU A 220 4.95 9.61 14.97
CA GLU A 220 6.07 8.69 15.12
C GLU A 220 6.38 8.00 13.78
N ILE A 221 5.38 7.42 13.14
CA ILE A 221 5.47 6.73 11.86
C ILE A 221 5.92 7.68 10.73
N MET A 222 5.39 8.90 10.69
CA MET A 222 5.77 9.90 9.69
C MET A 222 7.24 10.32 9.80
N ASN A 223 7.80 10.34 11.00
CA ASN A 223 9.17 10.71 11.24
C ASN A 223 10.17 9.55 11.09
N ASP A 224 9.69 8.31 10.99
CA ASP A 224 10.55 7.15 10.74
C ASP A 224 11.08 7.18 9.29
N LYS A 225 12.41 7.26 9.15
CA LYS A 225 13.11 7.29 7.85
C LYS A 225 13.07 5.95 7.09
N ASP A 226 12.88 4.86 7.80
CA ASP A 226 12.79 3.52 7.20
C ASP A 226 11.38 3.22 6.70
N LEU A 227 10.37 3.91 7.20
CA LEU A 227 9.01 3.81 6.72
C LEU A 227 8.80 4.79 5.56
N VAL A 228 8.60 4.27 4.35
CA VAL A 228 8.62 5.04 3.11
C VAL A 228 7.23 5.26 2.51
N VAL A 229 6.23 4.44 2.86
CA VAL A 229 4.84 4.62 2.40
C VAL A 229 3.85 4.43 3.55
N ILE A 230 2.87 5.32 3.62
CA ILE A 230 1.70 5.25 4.48
C ILE A 230 0.47 5.33 3.59
N LEU A 231 -0.36 4.28 3.58
CA LEU A 231 -1.62 4.32 2.87
C LEU A 231 -2.67 5.10 3.65
N SER A 232 -3.34 6.01 2.98
CA SER A 232 -4.44 6.80 3.52
C SER A 232 -5.66 6.67 2.63
N LYS A 233 -6.82 6.36 3.21
CA LYS A 233 -8.09 6.49 2.50
C LYS A 233 -8.45 7.96 2.43
N GLU A 234 -8.97 8.36 1.26
CA GLU A 234 -9.66 9.64 1.20
C GLU A 234 -10.88 9.59 2.11
N THR A 235 -11.01 10.59 2.97
CA THR A 235 -12.26 10.87 3.67
C THR A 235 -12.99 12.00 2.92
N LYS A 236 -14.31 12.05 3.02
CA LYS A 236 -15.11 13.16 2.47
C LYS A 236 -14.67 14.54 3.01
N ASP A 237 -13.90 14.52 4.08
CA ASP A 237 -13.41 15.68 4.82
C ASP A 237 -12.12 16.30 4.23
N TRP A 238 -11.55 15.69 3.17
CA TRP A 238 -10.43 16.23 2.40
C TRP A 238 -10.87 17.12 1.21
N ARG A 239 -12.13 17.53 1.15
CA ARG A 239 -12.68 18.38 0.08
C ARG A 239 -12.56 19.86 0.38
#